data_5ff85a7465baaeffc57353de4b0fd4f3
#
_entry.id   5ff85a7465baaeffc57353de4b0fd4f3
#
_cell.length_a   1.000
_cell.length_b   1.000
_cell.length_c   1.000
_cell.angle_alpha   90.00
_cell.angle_beta   90.00
_cell.angle_gamma   90.00
#
_symmetry.space_group_name_H-M   'P 1'
#
loop_
_entity.id
_entity.type
_entity.pdbx_description
1 polymer ?
#
loop_
_entity_poly.entity_id
_entity_poly.type
_entity_poly.pdbx_seq_one_letter_code
_entity_poly.pdbx_strand_id
1 'polypeptide(L)'
;MNVEFRRAAASDARTLTETRRKVWATTYRGIYPDEMIDQYDYARHSARDVQRISNPENDVFLAWDGEQCVGYFYYGPCGYGTYRDFDLCLNSLYFLPEYRRMGLGSRVFAQLRQVCRERGLTKFFCGCSCHNLPAQAFYRKMGGIVGEVHDGHADKAEDILYFEFYLGENV
;
A
#
# COMPACT_ATOMS: atom_id res chain seq x y z
N MET A 1 17.07 15.13 -4.96
CA MET A 1 15.68 14.71 -4.67
C MET A 1 15.67 14.16 -3.26
N ASN A 2 14.91 14.77 -2.36
CA ASN A 2 14.86 14.39 -0.94
C ASN A 2 13.40 14.09 -0.56
N VAL A 3 12.98 12.85 -0.80
CA VAL A 3 11.61 12.44 -0.47
C VAL A 3 11.50 12.15 1.02
N GLU A 4 10.61 12.86 1.71
CA GLU A 4 10.28 12.66 3.12
C GLU A 4 8.97 11.91 3.28
N PHE A 5 8.91 11.02 4.28
CA PHE A 5 7.66 10.37 4.70
C PHE A 5 7.10 11.11 5.91
N ARG A 6 5.93 11.72 5.74
CA ARG A 6 5.25 12.47 6.81
C ARG A 6 3.96 11.75 7.17
N ARG A 7 3.72 11.57 8.47
CA ARG A 7 2.46 11.00 8.94
C ARG A 7 1.31 11.94 8.56
N ALA A 8 0.26 11.38 7.96
CA ALA A 8 -0.87 12.16 7.50
C ALA A 8 -1.73 12.65 8.68
N ALA A 9 -2.13 13.92 8.63
CA ALA A 9 -3.16 14.50 9.47
C ALA A 9 -4.51 14.52 8.74
N ALA A 10 -5.61 14.77 9.45
CA ALA A 10 -6.95 14.83 8.85
C ALA A 10 -7.04 15.87 7.71
N SER A 11 -6.28 16.97 7.81
CA SER A 11 -6.16 17.99 6.76
C SER A 11 -5.56 17.47 5.45
N ASP A 12 -4.83 16.35 5.49
CA ASP A 12 -4.17 15.78 4.31
C ASP A 12 -5.07 14.84 3.49
N ALA A 13 -6.31 14.59 3.93
CA ALA A 13 -7.21 13.67 3.27
C ALA A 13 -7.43 14.00 1.79
N ARG A 14 -7.57 15.29 1.46
CA ARG A 14 -7.69 15.73 0.07
C ARG A 14 -6.45 15.39 -0.75
N THR A 15 -5.27 15.70 -0.22
CA THR A 15 -3.98 15.38 -0.87
C THR A 15 -3.82 13.88 -1.09
N LEU A 16 -4.18 13.07 -0.07
CA LEU A 16 -4.17 11.61 -0.20
C LEU A 16 -5.09 11.13 -1.32
N THR A 17 -6.33 11.64 -1.38
CA THR A 17 -7.31 11.24 -2.40
C THR A 17 -6.84 11.63 -3.82
N GLU A 18 -6.31 12.83 -3.99
CA GLU A 18 -5.76 13.30 -5.27
C GLU A 18 -4.55 12.47 -5.72
N THR A 19 -3.64 12.18 -4.78
CA THR A 19 -2.47 11.34 -5.05
C THR A 19 -2.90 9.91 -5.39
N ARG A 20 -3.86 9.35 -4.66
CA ARG A 20 -4.45 8.03 -4.93
C ARG A 20 -4.98 7.95 -6.35
N ARG A 21 -5.79 8.92 -6.78
CA ARG A 21 -6.34 8.96 -8.13
C ARG A 21 -5.24 8.91 -9.20
N LYS A 22 -4.18 9.71 -9.03
CA LYS A 22 -3.05 9.77 -9.98
C LYS A 22 -2.31 8.44 -10.06
N VAL A 23 -1.95 7.86 -8.91
CA VAL A 23 -1.19 6.60 -8.89
C VAL A 23 -2.02 5.41 -9.36
N TRP A 24 -3.33 5.42 -9.07
CA TRP A 24 -4.26 4.37 -9.54
C TRP A 24 -4.37 4.37 -11.06
N ALA A 25 -4.58 5.53 -11.66
CA ALA A 25 -4.66 5.68 -13.11
C ALA A 25 -3.41 5.15 -13.82
N THR A 26 -2.23 5.35 -13.24
CA THR A 26 -0.97 4.89 -13.83
C THR A 26 -0.60 3.45 -13.49
N THR A 27 -1.15 2.89 -12.41
CA THR A 27 -0.82 1.54 -11.96
C THR A 27 -1.71 0.49 -12.61
N TYR A 28 -2.99 0.78 -12.76
CA TYR A 28 -4.00 -0.19 -13.15
C TYR A 28 -4.50 -0.05 -14.58
N ARG A 29 -4.07 0.98 -15.32
CA ARG A 29 -4.35 1.10 -16.75
C ARG A 29 -3.77 -0.11 -17.48
N GLY A 30 -4.61 -0.82 -18.26
CA GLY A 30 -4.26 -2.07 -18.91
C GLY A 30 -4.35 -3.33 -18.03
N ILE A 31 -4.63 -3.17 -16.73
CA ILE A 31 -4.92 -4.28 -15.80
C ILE A 31 -6.44 -4.35 -15.56
N TYR A 32 -7.04 -3.22 -15.18
CA TYR A 32 -8.48 -3.10 -14.96
C TYR A 32 -9.15 -2.37 -16.12
N PRO A 33 -10.48 -2.53 -16.30
CA PRO A 33 -11.22 -1.78 -17.30
C PRO A 33 -11.01 -0.27 -17.15
N ASP A 34 -10.82 0.43 -18.27
CA ASP A 34 -10.59 1.88 -18.26
C ASP A 34 -11.73 2.64 -17.60
N GLU A 35 -12.98 2.18 -17.77
CA GLU A 35 -14.15 2.76 -17.11
C GLU A 35 -14.02 2.78 -15.58
N MET A 36 -13.49 1.72 -14.98
CA MET A 36 -13.27 1.65 -13.53
C MET A 36 -12.26 2.69 -13.05
N ILE A 37 -11.29 3.02 -13.89
CA ILE A 37 -10.24 4.00 -13.59
C ILE A 37 -10.76 5.42 -13.83
N ASP A 38 -11.47 5.63 -14.94
CA ASP A 38 -11.91 6.95 -15.39
C ASP A 38 -13.13 7.45 -14.60
N GLN A 39 -14.00 6.54 -14.13
CA GLN A 39 -15.15 6.83 -13.25
C GLN A 39 -14.76 6.86 -11.76
N TYR A 40 -13.59 7.39 -11.45
CA TYR A 40 -13.10 7.46 -10.07
C TYR A 40 -14.05 8.29 -9.19
N ASP A 41 -14.76 7.61 -8.28
CA ASP A 41 -15.67 8.25 -7.32
C ASP A 41 -14.87 9.00 -6.25
N TYR A 42 -14.57 10.27 -6.56
CA TYR A 42 -13.78 11.13 -5.69
C TYR A 42 -14.43 11.32 -4.31
N ALA A 43 -15.75 11.51 -4.24
CA ALA A 43 -16.45 11.74 -2.97
C ALA A 43 -16.36 10.52 -2.05
N ARG A 44 -16.60 9.32 -2.60
CA ARG A 44 -16.50 8.06 -1.87
C ARG A 44 -15.07 7.81 -1.39
N HIS A 45 -14.08 8.03 -2.23
CA HIS A 45 -12.67 7.82 -1.87
C HIS A 45 -12.20 8.84 -0.84
N SER A 46 -12.61 10.11 -0.95
CA SER A 46 -12.29 11.16 0.03
C SER A 46 -12.85 10.82 1.41
N ALA A 47 -14.12 10.40 1.50
CA ALA A 47 -14.72 9.98 2.77
C ALA A 47 -13.96 8.80 3.41
N ARG A 48 -13.56 7.82 2.60
CA ARG A 48 -12.75 6.68 3.07
C ARG A 48 -11.35 7.10 3.52
N ASP A 49 -10.73 8.05 2.85
CA ASP A 49 -9.39 8.53 3.22
C ASP A 49 -9.43 9.33 4.52
N VAL A 50 -10.50 10.12 4.77
CA VAL A 50 -10.73 10.75 6.08
C VAL A 50 -10.83 9.69 7.19
N GLN A 51 -11.67 8.67 6.99
CA GLN A 51 -11.83 7.57 7.96
C GLN A 51 -10.51 6.84 8.21
N ARG A 52 -9.75 6.57 7.15
CA ARG A 52 -8.46 5.87 7.22
C ARG A 52 -7.44 6.64 8.04
N ILE A 53 -7.32 7.95 7.82
CA ILE A 53 -6.39 8.81 8.57
C ILE A 53 -6.85 8.96 10.02
N SER A 54 -8.16 9.04 10.27
CA SER A 54 -8.73 9.24 11.60
C SER A 54 -8.74 7.96 12.46
N ASN A 55 -8.56 6.79 11.85
CA ASN A 55 -8.49 5.54 12.61
C ASN A 55 -7.13 5.44 13.33
N PRO A 56 -7.09 5.42 14.68
CA PRO A 56 -5.84 5.38 15.45
C PRO A 56 -5.04 4.09 15.25
N GLU A 57 -5.66 3.01 14.75
CA GLU A 57 -4.98 1.76 14.45
C GLU A 57 -4.20 1.80 13.13
N ASN A 58 -4.46 2.81 12.30
CA ASN A 58 -3.76 2.98 11.02
C ASN A 58 -2.60 3.98 11.15
N ASP A 59 -1.48 3.61 10.59
CA ASP A 59 -0.37 4.51 10.34
C ASP A 59 -0.34 4.90 8.85
N VAL A 60 -0.84 6.09 8.54
CA VAL A 60 -0.95 6.62 7.17
C VAL A 60 0.16 7.64 6.93
N PHE A 61 0.89 7.49 5.83
CA PHE A 61 1.99 8.37 5.45
C PHE A 61 1.83 8.87 4.03
N LEU A 62 2.18 10.14 3.84
CA LEU A 62 2.38 10.77 2.54
C LEU A 62 3.88 10.93 2.28
N ALA A 63 4.28 10.68 1.04
CA ALA A 63 5.63 10.88 0.57
C ALA A 63 5.72 12.24 -0.15
N TRP A 64 6.62 13.09 0.30
CA TRP A 64 6.76 14.46 -0.18
C TRP A 64 8.14 14.71 -0.78
N ASP A 65 8.20 15.31 -1.98
CA ASP A 65 9.40 15.92 -2.55
C ASP A 65 9.16 17.43 -2.60
N GLY A 66 9.73 18.15 -1.63
CA GLY A 66 9.37 19.53 -1.38
C GLY A 66 7.89 19.69 -1.02
N GLU A 67 7.14 20.43 -1.85
CA GLU A 67 5.70 20.65 -1.68
C GLU A 67 4.82 19.65 -2.46
N GLN A 68 5.42 18.81 -3.28
CA GLN A 68 4.70 17.83 -4.08
C GLN A 68 4.51 16.52 -3.32
N CYS A 69 3.26 16.08 -3.19
CA CYS A 69 2.96 14.73 -2.73
C CYS A 69 3.16 13.74 -3.89
N VAL A 70 4.10 12.82 -3.72
CA VAL A 70 4.59 11.91 -4.78
C VAL A 70 4.21 10.45 -4.55
N GLY A 71 3.54 10.16 -3.45
CA GLY A 71 3.09 8.83 -3.11
C GLY A 71 2.49 8.74 -1.72
N TYR A 72 2.01 7.56 -1.38
CA TYR A 72 1.48 7.28 -0.05
C TYR A 72 1.63 5.80 0.27
N PHE A 73 1.64 5.51 1.55
CA PHE A 73 1.50 4.15 2.07
C PHE A 73 0.78 4.18 3.41
N TYR A 74 0.13 3.07 3.75
CA TYR A 74 -0.38 2.90 5.10
C TYR A 74 -0.38 1.44 5.51
N TYR A 75 -0.24 1.22 6.80
CA TYR A 75 -0.27 -0.09 7.44
C TYR A 75 -1.08 -0.01 8.74
N GLY A 76 -1.54 -1.15 9.18
CA GLY A 76 -2.41 -1.32 10.35
C GLY A 76 -3.15 -2.64 10.27
N PRO A 77 -4.32 -2.78 10.89
CA PRO A 77 -5.20 -3.91 10.66
C PRO A 77 -5.56 -4.04 9.19
N CYS A 78 -5.80 -5.27 8.72
CA CYS A 78 -6.18 -5.47 7.33
C CYS A 78 -7.57 -4.87 7.05
N GLY A 79 -7.64 -4.03 6.03
CA GLY A 79 -8.90 -3.37 5.62
C GLY A 79 -9.94 -4.31 5.00
N TYR A 80 -9.57 -5.57 4.73
CA TYR A 80 -10.42 -6.60 4.11
C TYR A 80 -10.74 -7.76 5.05
N GLY A 81 -10.48 -7.61 6.35
CA GLY A 81 -10.71 -8.64 7.36
C GLY A 81 -9.42 -9.25 7.90
N THR A 82 -9.55 -10.40 8.55
CA THR A 82 -8.39 -11.12 9.11
C THR A 82 -7.73 -11.99 8.04
N TYR A 83 -6.41 -12.01 8.04
CA TYR A 83 -5.62 -12.93 7.24
C TYR A 83 -4.76 -13.79 8.16
N ARG A 84 -5.15 -15.04 8.33
CA ARG A 84 -4.49 -16.00 9.23
C ARG A 84 -4.24 -15.38 10.62
N ASP A 85 -3.05 -15.58 11.19
CA ASP A 85 -2.57 -15.05 12.47
C ASP A 85 -1.63 -13.84 12.29
N PHE A 86 -1.91 -12.99 11.29
CA PHE A 86 -1.14 -11.77 11.03
C PHE A 86 -1.85 -10.54 11.59
N ASP A 87 -1.15 -9.79 12.44
CA ASP A 87 -1.67 -8.59 13.10
C ASP A 87 -1.37 -7.30 12.37
N LEU A 88 -0.45 -7.30 11.39
CA LEU A 88 -0.05 -6.12 10.64
C LEU A 88 -0.15 -6.36 9.14
N CYS A 89 -0.87 -5.48 8.47
CA CYS A 89 -1.02 -5.44 7.03
C CYS A 89 -0.42 -4.17 6.44
N LEU A 90 0.43 -4.28 5.43
CA LEU A 90 0.73 -3.16 4.53
C LEU A 90 -0.42 -3.06 3.53
N ASN A 91 -1.39 -2.20 3.85
CA ASN A 91 -2.64 -2.08 3.09
C ASN A 91 -2.46 -1.34 1.75
N SER A 92 -1.52 -0.39 1.68
CA SER A 92 -1.23 0.35 0.44
C SER A 92 0.22 0.78 0.39
N LEU A 93 0.80 0.75 -0.82
CA LEU A 93 2.13 1.28 -1.12
C LEU A 93 2.16 1.74 -2.57
N TYR A 94 2.14 3.04 -2.78
CA TYR A 94 2.09 3.63 -4.13
C TYR A 94 2.98 4.85 -4.23
N PHE A 95 3.68 4.96 -5.37
CA PHE A 95 4.44 6.14 -5.78
C PHE A 95 4.11 6.50 -7.22
N LEU A 96 4.16 7.78 -7.55
CA LEU A 96 4.07 8.24 -8.93
C LEU A 96 5.15 7.57 -9.79
N PRO A 97 4.90 7.34 -11.10
CA PRO A 97 5.81 6.57 -11.96
C PRO A 97 7.26 7.08 -11.93
N GLU A 98 7.45 8.38 -11.97
CA GLU A 98 8.75 9.05 -11.97
C GLU A 98 9.54 8.88 -10.65
N TYR A 99 8.88 8.48 -9.58
CA TYR A 99 9.49 8.21 -8.26
C TYR A 99 9.69 6.72 -7.99
N ARG A 100 9.28 5.86 -8.92
CA ARG A 100 9.51 4.41 -8.81
C ARG A 100 10.97 4.08 -9.05
N ARG A 101 11.43 2.93 -8.54
CA ARG A 101 12.79 2.41 -8.69
C ARG A 101 13.89 3.28 -8.03
N MET A 102 13.51 4.23 -7.18
CA MET A 102 14.40 5.12 -6.43
C MET A 102 14.65 4.68 -4.98
N GLY A 103 14.33 3.44 -4.65
CA GLY A 103 14.55 2.90 -3.30
C GLY A 103 13.46 3.26 -2.28
N LEU A 104 12.45 4.08 -2.64
CA LEU A 104 11.41 4.51 -1.70
C LEU A 104 10.64 3.33 -1.10
N GLY A 105 10.27 2.33 -1.90
CA GLY A 105 9.62 1.13 -1.41
C GLY A 105 10.46 0.38 -0.38
N SER A 106 11.78 0.27 -0.61
CA SER A 106 12.70 -0.36 0.35
C SER A 106 12.77 0.40 1.67
N ARG A 107 12.69 1.75 1.63
CA ARG A 107 12.60 2.57 2.85
C ARG A 107 11.31 2.31 3.63
N VAL A 108 10.17 2.15 2.95
CA VAL A 108 8.91 1.76 3.60
C VAL A 108 9.04 0.40 4.26
N PHE A 109 9.66 -0.57 3.61
CA PHE A 109 9.89 -1.90 4.19
C PHE A 109 10.84 -1.88 5.40
N ALA A 110 11.86 -1.02 5.37
CA ALA A 110 12.73 -0.81 6.53
C ALA A 110 11.93 -0.24 7.72
N GLN A 111 11.05 0.75 7.47
CA GLN A 111 10.16 1.31 8.49
C GLN A 111 9.19 0.24 9.04
N LEU A 112 8.55 -0.56 8.19
CA LEU A 112 7.67 -1.65 8.63
C LEU A 112 8.37 -2.67 9.51
N ARG A 113 9.58 -3.08 9.13
CA ARG A 113 10.40 -4.00 9.94
C ARG A 113 10.74 -3.41 11.29
N GLN A 114 10.99 -2.10 11.35
CA GLN A 114 11.24 -1.40 12.60
C GLN A 114 9.98 -1.36 13.48
N VAL A 115 8.82 -1.01 12.89
CA VAL A 115 7.52 -1.02 13.58
C VAL A 115 7.17 -2.41 14.12
N CYS A 116 7.42 -3.47 13.35
CA CYS A 116 7.23 -4.83 13.83
C CYS A 116 8.08 -5.11 15.07
N ARG A 117 9.39 -4.77 15.05
CA ARG A 117 10.26 -4.95 16.21
C ARG A 117 9.77 -4.18 17.43
N GLU A 118 9.37 -2.93 17.25
CA GLU A 118 8.86 -2.06 18.33
C GLU A 118 7.55 -2.58 18.95
N ARG A 119 6.72 -3.24 18.14
CA ARG A 119 5.45 -3.84 18.58
C ARG A 119 5.57 -5.31 19.00
N GLY A 120 6.75 -5.91 18.96
CA GLY A 120 6.97 -7.34 19.24
C GLY A 120 6.34 -8.27 18.20
N LEU A 121 6.12 -7.79 16.97
CA LEU A 121 5.57 -8.59 15.87
C LEU A 121 6.72 -9.26 15.11
N THR A 122 6.52 -10.53 14.74
CA THR A 122 7.51 -11.31 13.99
C THR A 122 7.22 -11.41 12.51
N LYS A 123 6.06 -10.89 12.07
CA LYS A 123 5.60 -11.01 10.69
C LYS A 123 4.60 -9.91 10.33
N PHE A 124 4.49 -9.63 9.04
CA PHE A 124 3.44 -8.81 8.43
C PHE A 124 3.13 -9.33 7.02
N PHE A 125 2.07 -8.84 6.42
CA PHE A 125 1.67 -9.25 5.08
C PHE A 125 1.17 -8.07 4.24
N CYS A 126 0.96 -8.31 2.94
CA CYS A 126 0.23 -7.40 2.07
C CYS A 126 -0.53 -8.18 0.99
N GLY A 127 -1.64 -7.61 0.51
CA GLY A 127 -2.33 -8.07 -0.68
C GLY A 127 -1.77 -7.40 -1.93
N CYS A 128 -1.79 -8.12 -3.05
CA CYS A 128 -1.37 -7.64 -4.35
C CYS A 128 -2.28 -8.21 -5.44
N SER A 129 -2.65 -7.41 -6.44
CA SER A 129 -3.36 -7.93 -7.60
C SER A 129 -2.54 -9.01 -8.31
N CYS A 130 -3.17 -10.13 -8.67
CA CYS A 130 -2.56 -11.19 -9.47
C CYS A 130 -2.04 -10.70 -10.83
N HIS A 131 -2.55 -9.58 -11.31
CA HIS A 131 -2.20 -8.99 -12.60
C HIS A 131 -1.14 -7.87 -12.48
N ASN A 132 -0.76 -7.44 -11.28
CA ASN A 132 0.28 -6.42 -11.07
C ASN A 132 1.67 -7.06 -10.92
N LEU A 133 2.20 -7.58 -12.03
CA LEU A 133 3.50 -8.26 -12.06
C LEU A 133 4.67 -7.41 -11.54
N PRO A 134 4.75 -6.08 -11.83
CA PRO A 134 5.82 -5.25 -11.26
C PRO A 134 5.79 -5.19 -9.72
N ALA A 135 4.60 -5.09 -9.10
CA ALA A 135 4.47 -5.11 -7.66
C ALA A 135 4.85 -6.46 -7.05
N GLN A 136 4.42 -7.56 -7.69
CA GLN A 136 4.81 -8.91 -7.26
C GLN A 136 6.34 -9.10 -7.29
N ALA A 137 7.00 -8.67 -8.36
CA ALA A 137 8.46 -8.73 -8.45
C ALA A 137 9.14 -7.93 -7.33
N PHE A 138 8.58 -6.73 -7.01
CA PHE A 138 9.06 -5.91 -5.91
C PHE A 138 8.89 -6.63 -4.57
N TYR A 139 7.72 -7.19 -4.27
CA TYR A 139 7.46 -7.88 -3.00
C TYR A 139 8.34 -9.11 -2.83
N ARG A 140 8.55 -9.91 -3.88
CA ARG A 140 9.54 -11.02 -3.84
C ARG A 140 10.96 -10.52 -3.53
N LYS A 141 11.37 -9.41 -4.16
CA LYS A 141 12.68 -8.79 -3.87
C LYS A 141 12.80 -8.33 -2.41
N MET A 142 11.71 -7.91 -1.79
CA MET A 142 11.68 -7.53 -0.37
C MET A 142 11.68 -8.73 0.59
N GLY A 143 11.73 -9.95 0.08
CA GLY A 143 11.72 -11.19 0.86
C GLY A 143 10.34 -11.75 1.12
N GLY A 144 9.34 -11.29 0.38
CA GLY A 144 7.97 -11.79 0.48
C GLY A 144 7.82 -13.20 -0.08
N ILE A 145 7.15 -14.05 0.66
CA ILE A 145 6.76 -15.41 0.27
C ILE A 145 5.29 -15.34 -0.14
N VAL A 146 4.92 -15.99 -1.24
CA VAL A 146 3.51 -16.08 -1.65
C VAL A 146 2.77 -16.99 -0.68
N GLY A 147 1.75 -16.46 -0.06
CA GLY A 147 0.80 -17.18 0.79
C GLY A 147 -0.42 -17.66 0.00
N GLU A 148 -1.61 -17.10 0.33
CA GLU A 148 -2.83 -17.47 -0.39
C GLU A 148 -2.94 -16.75 -1.73
N VAL A 149 -3.56 -17.41 -2.70
CA VAL A 149 -3.86 -16.87 -4.03
C VAL A 149 -5.36 -17.08 -4.28
N HIS A 150 -6.05 -16.01 -4.58
CA HIS A 150 -7.46 -15.98 -4.98
C HIS A 150 -7.51 -15.40 -6.40
N ASP A 151 -7.70 -16.24 -7.40
CA ASP A 151 -7.69 -15.86 -8.81
C ASP A 151 -8.81 -16.57 -9.58
N GLY A 152 -8.94 -16.20 -10.86
CA GLY A 152 -9.94 -16.79 -11.73
C GLY A 152 -11.34 -16.17 -11.61
N HIS A 153 -11.47 -15.02 -10.96
CA HIS A 153 -12.74 -14.31 -10.86
C HIS A 153 -13.12 -13.65 -12.18
N ALA A 154 -14.43 -13.45 -12.39
CA ALA A 154 -14.93 -12.70 -13.54
C ALA A 154 -14.47 -11.23 -13.52
N ASP A 155 -14.43 -10.63 -12.33
CA ASP A 155 -13.80 -9.33 -12.09
C ASP A 155 -12.34 -9.52 -11.66
N LYS A 156 -11.42 -9.12 -12.54
CA LYS A 156 -9.98 -9.19 -12.27
C LYS A 156 -9.53 -8.35 -11.05
N ALA A 157 -10.35 -7.41 -10.60
CA ALA A 157 -10.07 -6.64 -9.39
C ALA A 157 -10.19 -7.49 -8.11
N GLU A 158 -10.87 -8.64 -8.20
CA GLU A 158 -10.99 -9.61 -7.11
C GLU A 158 -9.81 -10.61 -7.06
N ASP A 159 -9.01 -10.68 -8.15
CA ASP A 159 -7.85 -11.56 -8.21
C ASP A 159 -6.69 -11.00 -7.39
N ILE A 160 -6.51 -11.55 -6.19
CA ILE A 160 -5.53 -11.10 -5.20
C ILE A 160 -4.65 -12.27 -4.77
N LEU A 161 -3.37 -12.02 -4.64
CA LEU A 161 -2.45 -12.88 -3.90
C LEU A 161 -1.86 -12.14 -2.71
N TYR A 162 -1.55 -12.89 -1.66
CA TYR A 162 -0.95 -12.36 -0.44
C TYR A 162 0.53 -12.68 -0.40
N PHE A 163 1.33 -11.67 -0.01
CA PHE A 163 2.74 -11.83 0.32
C PHE A 163 2.91 -11.78 1.82
N GLU A 164 3.59 -12.77 2.37
CA GLU A 164 3.95 -12.90 3.77
C GLU A 164 5.41 -12.53 3.98
N PHE A 165 5.69 -11.77 5.01
CA PHE A 165 7.03 -11.32 5.38
C PHE A 165 7.30 -11.73 6.81
N TYR A 166 8.33 -12.53 7.01
CA TYR A 166 8.77 -12.99 8.32
C TYR A 166 10.04 -12.25 8.71
N LEU A 167 10.05 -11.71 9.93
CA LEU A 167 11.25 -11.17 10.52
C LEU A 167 11.99 -12.35 11.18
N GLY A 168 13.22 -12.62 10.75
CA GLY A 168 14.05 -13.62 11.43
C GLY A 168 14.17 -13.26 12.91
N GLU A 169 14.24 -14.29 13.76
CA GLU A 169 14.61 -14.11 15.16
C GLU A 169 15.91 -13.30 15.20
N ASN A 170 15.92 -12.22 16.00
CA ASN A 170 17.13 -11.45 16.24
C ASN A 170 18.16 -12.40 16.87
N VAL A 171 19.17 -12.77 16.09
CA VAL A 171 20.42 -13.31 16.64
C VAL A 171 21.23 -12.16 17.20
#